data_07cabadd0f8c27b0abf97067ac30b759
#
_entry.id   07cabadd0f8c27b0abf97067ac30b759
#
_cell.length_a   1.000
_cell.length_b   1.000
_cell.length_c   1.000
_cell.angle_alpha   90.00
_cell.angle_beta   90.00
_cell.angle_gamma   90.00
#
_symmetry.space_group_name_H-M   'P 1'
#
loop_
_entity.id
_entity.type
_entity.pdbx_description
1 polymer ?
#
loop_
_entity_poly.entity_id
_entity_poly.type
_entity_poly.pdbx_seq_one_letter_code
_entity_poly.pdbx_strand_id
1 'polypeptide(L)'
;MKLIYYIIIRISLVLSVLLTGWAILFYFAVMDEVNDEVDDSLEDYSEIIIIRALAGEELPSKNTASNNQYFLREVTKEYAGSCDDIIYKDSMVYIPEKDETEPARILTTIFKDDGEKFFELTVATPSIEKEDLKDAMAGWIIFLYIALLLTIICLLYTS
;
A
#
# COMPACT_ATOMS: atom_id res chain seq x y z
N MET A 1 -18.89 2.01 47.94
CA MET A 1 -19.04 2.76 46.68
C MET A 1 -17.74 3.42 46.19
N LYS A 2 -17.03 4.23 46.97
CA LYS A 2 -15.80 4.91 46.50
C LYS A 2 -14.67 3.94 46.05
N LEU A 3 -14.47 2.79 46.71
CA LEU A 3 -13.40 1.84 46.38
C LEU A 3 -13.62 1.16 45.03
N ILE A 4 -14.85 0.74 44.72
CA ILE A 4 -15.24 0.10 43.48
C ILE A 4 -15.00 1.07 42.30
N TYR A 5 -15.35 2.33 42.48
CA TYR A 5 -15.14 3.38 41.49
C TYR A 5 -13.65 3.55 41.11
N TYR A 6 -12.75 3.55 42.11
CA TYR A 6 -11.32 3.62 41.86
C TYR A 6 -10.78 2.39 41.13
N ILE A 7 -11.30 1.21 41.46
CA ILE A 7 -10.88 -0.02 40.77
C ILE A 7 -11.32 -0.01 39.32
N ILE A 8 -12.57 0.35 39.02
CA ILE A 8 -13.09 0.45 37.64
C ILE A 8 -12.27 1.43 36.81
N ILE A 9 -12.02 2.62 37.34
CA ILE A 9 -11.23 3.64 36.61
C ILE A 9 -9.83 3.14 36.31
N ARG A 10 -9.13 2.52 37.27
CA ARG A 10 -7.78 1.99 37.07
C ARG A 10 -7.74 0.89 36.02
N ILE A 11 -8.67 -0.06 36.09
CA ILE A 11 -8.77 -1.16 35.12
C ILE A 11 -9.08 -0.59 33.72
N SER A 12 -10.02 0.35 33.61
CA SER A 12 -10.37 1.00 32.35
C SER A 12 -9.20 1.75 31.74
N LEU A 13 -8.39 2.43 32.55
CA LEU A 13 -7.21 3.15 32.07
C LEU A 13 -6.15 2.18 31.54
N VAL A 14 -5.87 1.11 32.30
CA VAL A 14 -4.91 0.07 31.84
C VAL A 14 -5.39 -0.59 30.57
N LEU A 15 -6.66 -0.93 30.47
CA LEU A 15 -7.25 -1.54 29.28
C LEU A 15 -7.19 -0.59 28.08
N SER A 16 -7.46 0.71 28.28
CA SER A 16 -7.37 1.72 27.21
C SER A 16 -5.95 1.85 26.67
N VAL A 17 -4.93 1.91 27.55
CA VAL A 17 -3.52 1.96 27.12
C VAL A 17 -3.12 0.71 26.36
N LEU A 18 -3.54 -0.46 26.81
CA LEU A 18 -3.24 -1.74 26.17
C LEU A 18 -3.91 -1.83 24.80
N LEU A 19 -5.18 -1.43 24.67
CA LEU A 19 -5.89 -1.40 23.38
C LEU A 19 -5.25 -0.40 22.40
N THR A 20 -4.81 0.76 22.90
CA THR A 20 -4.09 1.74 22.06
C THR A 20 -2.80 1.15 21.51
N GLY A 21 -2.00 0.51 22.37
CA GLY A 21 -0.76 -0.15 21.95
C GLY A 21 -1.01 -1.22 20.89
N TRP A 22 -2.01 -2.08 21.11
CA TRP A 22 -2.39 -3.10 20.14
C TRP A 22 -2.90 -2.50 18.81
N ALA A 23 -3.73 -1.46 18.87
CA ALA A 23 -4.24 -0.82 17.66
C ALA A 23 -3.11 -0.22 16.80
N ILE A 24 -2.11 0.40 17.44
CA ILE A 24 -0.95 0.94 16.75
C ILE A 24 -0.11 -0.17 16.11
N LEU A 25 0.22 -1.22 16.87
CA LEU A 25 0.99 -2.35 16.34
C LEU A 25 0.26 -3.05 15.19
N PHE A 26 -1.03 -3.27 15.33
CA PHE A 26 -1.85 -3.89 14.30
C PHE A 26 -1.91 -3.03 13.04
N TYR A 27 -2.07 -1.71 13.19
CA TYR A 27 -2.06 -0.79 12.06
C TYR A 27 -0.75 -0.89 11.25
N PHE A 28 0.40 -0.84 11.93
CA PHE A 28 1.68 -0.95 11.24
C PHE A 28 1.87 -2.33 10.59
N ALA A 29 1.52 -3.40 11.26
CA ALA A 29 1.64 -4.76 10.71
C ALA A 29 0.78 -4.95 9.45
N VAL A 30 -0.46 -4.45 9.44
CA VAL A 30 -1.33 -4.55 8.26
C VAL A 30 -0.83 -3.66 7.13
N MET A 31 -0.32 -2.45 7.42
CA MET A 31 0.21 -1.57 6.39
C MET A 31 1.49 -2.12 5.75
N ASP A 32 2.33 -2.79 6.53
CA ASP A 32 3.54 -3.46 6.05
C ASP A 32 3.15 -4.60 5.09
N GLU A 33 2.27 -5.49 5.51
CA GLU A 33 1.75 -6.59 4.69
C GLU A 33 1.10 -6.11 3.38
N VAL A 34 0.30 -5.03 3.44
CA VAL A 34 -0.33 -4.46 2.23
C VAL A 34 0.70 -3.87 1.28
N ASN A 35 1.78 -3.27 1.80
CA ASN A 35 2.85 -2.77 0.95
C ASN A 35 3.59 -3.92 0.25
N ASP A 36 3.93 -4.97 0.99
CA ASP A 36 4.60 -6.14 0.45
C ASP A 36 3.75 -6.82 -0.65
N GLU A 37 2.44 -7.01 -0.42
CA GLU A 37 1.53 -7.56 -1.42
C GLU A 37 1.43 -6.71 -2.70
N VAL A 38 1.44 -5.37 -2.56
CA VAL A 38 1.44 -4.47 -3.72
C VAL A 38 2.76 -4.55 -4.48
N ASP A 39 3.89 -4.62 -3.77
CA ASP A 39 5.21 -4.73 -4.38
C ASP A 39 5.35 -6.07 -5.13
N ASP A 40 4.93 -7.19 -4.55
CA ASP A 40 4.90 -8.51 -5.18
C ASP A 40 4.00 -8.51 -6.43
N SER A 41 2.82 -7.90 -6.37
CA SER A 41 1.93 -7.78 -7.52
C SER A 41 2.53 -6.95 -8.67
N LEU A 42 3.31 -5.91 -8.35
CA LEU A 42 4.03 -5.12 -9.35
C LEU A 42 5.18 -5.91 -9.99
N GLU A 43 5.91 -6.71 -9.19
CA GLU A 43 6.95 -7.60 -9.71
C GLU A 43 6.38 -8.62 -10.66
N ASP A 44 5.34 -9.34 -10.29
CA ASP A 44 4.66 -10.34 -11.11
C ASP A 44 4.19 -9.72 -12.43
N TYR A 45 3.58 -8.55 -12.38
CA TYR A 45 3.13 -7.86 -13.59
C TYR A 45 4.29 -7.40 -14.47
N SER A 46 5.37 -6.90 -13.87
CA SER A 46 6.57 -6.49 -14.61
C SER A 46 7.22 -7.70 -15.31
N GLU A 47 7.30 -8.85 -14.63
CA GLU A 47 7.83 -10.09 -15.19
C GLU A 47 7.03 -10.55 -16.40
N ILE A 48 5.70 -10.51 -16.31
CA ILE A 48 4.83 -10.84 -17.46
C ILE A 48 5.12 -9.96 -18.66
N ILE A 49 5.28 -8.64 -18.48
CA ILE A 49 5.59 -7.70 -19.55
C ILE A 49 6.98 -7.99 -20.16
N ILE A 50 7.98 -8.26 -19.31
CA ILE A 50 9.33 -8.61 -19.76
C ILE A 50 9.32 -9.91 -20.57
N ILE A 51 8.66 -10.95 -20.10
CA ILE A 51 8.55 -12.24 -20.81
C ILE A 51 7.92 -12.04 -22.20
N ARG A 52 6.85 -11.25 -22.30
CA ARG A 52 6.19 -10.95 -23.58
C ARG A 52 7.10 -10.15 -24.51
N ALA A 53 7.84 -9.18 -23.98
CA ALA A 53 8.82 -8.42 -24.75
C ALA A 53 9.93 -9.32 -25.29
N LEU A 54 10.50 -10.21 -24.47
CA LEU A 54 11.53 -11.16 -24.86
C LEU A 54 11.03 -12.24 -25.83
N ALA A 55 9.73 -12.58 -25.78
CA ALA A 55 9.10 -13.45 -26.76
C ALA A 55 8.91 -12.79 -28.15
N GLY A 56 9.32 -11.52 -28.30
CA GLY A 56 9.21 -10.79 -29.57
C GLY A 56 7.80 -10.27 -29.86
N GLU A 57 6.96 -10.15 -28.84
CA GLU A 57 5.64 -9.54 -28.97
C GLU A 57 5.79 -8.01 -29.13
N GLU A 58 5.13 -7.45 -30.14
CA GLU A 58 5.09 -5.99 -30.32
C GLU A 58 4.23 -5.35 -29.23
N LEU A 59 4.86 -4.94 -28.14
CA LEU A 59 4.19 -4.24 -27.04
C LEU A 59 4.14 -2.73 -27.33
N PRO A 60 2.99 -2.08 -27.09
CA PRO A 60 2.94 -0.62 -27.14
C PRO A 60 3.88 -0.04 -26.07
N SER A 61 4.53 1.08 -26.40
CA SER A 61 5.42 1.77 -25.46
C SER A 61 4.72 2.26 -24.18
N LYS A 62 3.40 2.29 -24.18
CA LYS A 62 2.56 2.71 -23.07
C LYS A 62 1.23 1.95 -23.08
N ASN A 63 0.84 1.39 -21.95
CA ASN A 63 -0.51 0.89 -21.71
C ASN A 63 -1.09 1.55 -20.47
N THR A 64 -2.22 2.22 -20.64
CA THR A 64 -2.95 2.90 -19.56
C THR A 64 -4.41 2.45 -19.47
N ALA A 65 -4.79 1.42 -20.23
CA ALA A 65 -6.16 0.91 -20.32
C ALA A 65 -6.49 -0.17 -19.27
N SER A 66 -5.66 -0.34 -18.27
CA SER A 66 -5.80 -1.34 -17.21
C SER A 66 -5.56 -0.69 -15.85
N ASN A 67 -6.01 -1.33 -14.78
CA ASN A 67 -5.69 -0.91 -13.41
C ASN A 67 -4.18 -0.80 -13.20
N ASN A 68 -3.39 -1.69 -13.83
CA ASN A 68 -1.95 -1.62 -13.86
C ASN A 68 -1.50 -0.95 -15.17
N GLN A 69 -0.78 0.14 -15.04
CA GLN A 69 -0.23 0.87 -16.19
C GLN A 69 1.24 0.50 -16.36
N TYR A 70 1.72 0.47 -17.60
CA TYR A 70 3.15 0.35 -17.84
C TYR A 70 3.64 1.33 -18.90
N PHE A 71 4.92 1.68 -18.77
CA PHE A 71 5.69 2.48 -19.73
C PHE A 71 6.98 1.75 -20.06
N LEU A 72 7.25 1.58 -21.34
CA LEU A 72 8.44 0.93 -21.86
C LEU A 72 9.26 1.93 -22.65
N ARG A 73 10.54 2.10 -22.31
CA ARG A 73 11.46 3.03 -22.94
C ARG A 73 12.81 2.37 -23.22
N GLU A 74 13.31 2.49 -24.46
CA GLU A 74 14.68 2.10 -24.79
C GLU A 74 15.66 3.06 -24.11
N VAL A 75 16.70 2.51 -23.46
CA VAL A 75 17.71 3.26 -22.71
C VAL A 75 19.11 2.89 -23.14
N THR A 76 20.07 3.77 -22.87
CA THR A 76 21.48 3.50 -23.19
C THR A 76 22.11 2.52 -22.21
N LYS A 77 23.14 1.80 -22.65
CA LYS A 77 23.88 0.87 -21.80
C LYS A 77 24.52 1.56 -20.57
N GLU A 78 24.94 2.81 -20.73
CA GLU A 78 25.53 3.61 -19.64
C GLU A 78 24.48 3.92 -18.57
N TYR A 79 23.25 4.28 -18.97
CA TYR A 79 22.14 4.50 -18.07
C TYR A 79 21.75 3.20 -17.35
N ALA A 80 21.66 2.09 -18.09
CA ALA A 80 21.33 0.79 -17.51
C ALA A 80 22.35 0.33 -16.46
N GLY A 81 23.63 0.62 -16.65
CA GLY A 81 24.68 0.27 -15.68
C GLY A 81 24.75 1.17 -14.46
N SER A 82 24.02 2.27 -14.43
CA SER A 82 23.99 3.24 -13.32
C SER A 82 22.75 3.11 -12.42
N CYS A 83 21.76 2.31 -12.82
CA CYS A 83 20.52 2.10 -12.08
C CYS A 83 20.56 0.79 -11.28
N ASP A 84 19.87 0.77 -10.15
CA ASP A 84 19.60 -0.45 -9.39
C ASP A 84 18.65 -1.36 -10.19
N ASP A 85 18.71 -2.67 -9.93
CA ASP A 85 17.93 -3.67 -10.68
C ASP A 85 16.42 -3.45 -10.56
N ILE A 86 15.92 -3.09 -9.38
CA ILE A 86 14.50 -2.79 -9.11
C ILE A 86 14.41 -1.60 -8.18
N ILE A 87 13.59 -0.62 -8.53
CA ILE A 87 13.35 0.58 -7.73
C ILE A 87 11.85 0.74 -7.49
N TYR A 88 11.44 0.80 -6.23
CA TYR A 88 10.08 1.12 -5.81
C TYR A 88 9.94 2.59 -5.41
N LYS A 89 8.86 3.21 -5.84
CA LYS A 89 8.57 4.61 -5.51
C LYS A 89 7.07 4.86 -5.42
N ASP A 90 6.65 5.62 -4.41
CA ASP A 90 5.31 6.19 -4.37
C ASP A 90 5.27 7.50 -5.17
N SER A 91 4.30 7.66 -6.06
CA SER A 91 4.11 8.85 -6.87
C SER A 91 2.65 9.04 -7.26
N MET A 92 2.35 10.22 -7.81
CA MET A 92 1.04 10.50 -8.36
C MET A 92 1.02 10.12 -9.84
N VAL A 93 0.03 9.35 -10.27
CA VAL A 93 -0.14 8.90 -11.66
C VAL A 93 -1.50 9.37 -12.18
N TYR A 94 -1.48 9.94 -13.38
CA TYR A 94 -2.71 10.33 -14.04
C TYR A 94 -3.41 9.12 -14.64
N ILE A 95 -4.70 8.94 -14.31
CA ILE A 95 -5.55 7.87 -14.81
C ILE A 95 -6.51 8.44 -15.85
N PRO A 96 -6.29 8.16 -17.14
CA PRO A 96 -7.09 8.77 -18.22
C PRO A 96 -8.57 8.41 -18.18
N GLU A 97 -8.91 7.22 -17.66
CA GLU A 97 -10.29 6.74 -17.59
C GLU A 97 -11.16 7.55 -16.61
N LYS A 98 -10.53 8.08 -15.57
CA LYS A 98 -11.21 8.85 -14.51
C LYS A 98 -10.97 10.36 -14.65
N ASP A 99 -10.06 10.76 -15.53
CA ASP A 99 -9.57 12.15 -15.66
C ASP A 99 -9.05 12.73 -14.33
N GLU A 100 -8.45 11.86 -13.50
CA GLU A 100 -7.96 12.20 -12.17
C GLU A 100 -6.51 11.74 -11.98
N THR A 101 -5.82 12.39 -11.05
CA THR A 101 -4.47 11.99 -10.64
C THR A 101 -4.56 11.32 -9.28
N GLU A 102 -4.15 10.06 -9.23
CA GLU A 102 -4.26 9.21 -8.04
C GLU A 102 -2.87 8.83 -7.52
N PRO A 103 -2.73 8.61 -6.21
CA PRO A 103 -1.51 8.04 -5.65
C PRO A 103 -1.33 6.61 -6.18
N ALA A 104 -0.11 6.29 -6.59
CA ALA A 104 0.24 4.99 -7.14
C ALA A 104 1.59 4.52 -6.61
N ARG A 105 1.72 3.22 -6.43
CA ARG A 105 3.00 2.56 -6.25
C ARG A 105 3.60 2.26 -7.61
N ILE A 106 4.86 2.58 -7.78
CA ILE A 106 5.59 2.45 -9.04
C ILE A 106 6.79 1.53 -8.82
N LEU A 107 6.95 0.57 -9.72
CA LEU A 107 8.14 -0.24 -9.86
C LEU A 107 8.84 0.16 -11.15
N THR A 108 10.14 0.38 -11.10
CA THR A 108 11.00 0.61 -12.26
C THR A 108 12.08 -0.44 -12.29
N THR A 109 12.21 -1.14 -13.41
CA THR A 109 13.26 -2.13 -13.65
C THR A 109 13.86 -1.99 -15.02
N ILE A 110 15.07 -2.51 -15.21
CA ILE A 110 15.78 -2.51 -16.48
C ILE A 110 16.03 -3.94 -16.92
N PHE A 111 15.73 -4.24 -18.16
CA PHE A 111 16.04 -5.54 -18.74
C PHE A 111 16.73 -5.40 -20.10
N LYS A 112 17.41 -6.46 -20.52
CA LYS A 112 18.12 -6.54 -21.79
C LYS A 112 17.35 -7.47 -22.73
N ASP A 113 17.10 -7.00 -23.94
CA ASP A 113 16.52 -7.79 -25.02
C ASP A 113 17.57 -8.67 -25.71
N ASP A 114 17.13 -9.69 -26.45
CA ASP A 114 17.97 -10.57 -27.27
C ASP A 114 18.80 -9.79 -28.32
N GLY A 115 18.33 -8.62 -28.74
CA GLY A 115 19.02 -7.70 -29.64
C GLY A 115 20.12 -6.83 -28.99
N GLU A 116 20.54 -7.11 -27.76
CA GLU A 116 21.49 -6.32 -26.95
C GLU A 116 21.02 -4.90 -26.59
N LYS A 117 19.76 -4.58 -26.80
CA LYS A 117 19.15 -3.32 -26.38
C LYS A 117 18.68 -3.38 -24.94
N PHE A 118 18.80 -2.25 -24.26
CA PHE A 118 18.33 -2.10 -22.89
C PHE A 118 17.00 -1.34 -22.87
N PHE A 119 16.07 -1.84 -22.06
CA PHE A 119 14.75 -1.24 -21.87
C PHE A 119 14.52 -0.96 -20.40
N GLU A 120 14.01 0.22 -20.11
CA GLU A 120 13.46 0.56 -18.80
C GLU A 120 11.95 0.30 -18.85
N LEU A 121 11.50 -0.55 -17.94
CA LEU A 121 10.08 -0.81 -17.71
C LEU A 121 9.67 -0.13 -16.42
N THR A 122 8.68 0.74 -16.51
CA THR A 122 8.03 1.36 -15.35
C THR A 122 6.61 0.85 -15.29
N VAL A 123 6.25 0.21 -14.17
CA VAL A 123 4.90 -0.29 -13.88
C VAL A 123 4.31 0.52 -12.75
N ALA A 124 3.04 0.89 -12.86
CA ALA A 124 2.33 1.64 -11.84
C ALA A 124 0.99 1.00 -11.51
N THR A 125 0.70 0.85 -10.23
CA THR A 125 -0.59 0.40 -9.68
C THR A 125 -1.18 1.49 -8.80
N PRO A 126 -2.43 1.93 -9.03
CA PRO A 126 -3.11 2.85 -8.13
C PRO A 126 -3.22 2.29 -6.71
N SER A 127 -2.90 3.10 -5.72
CA SER A 127 -2.95 2.70 -4.31
C SER A 127 -4.21 3.15 -3.57
N ILE A 128 -5.33 3.32 -4.30
CA ILE A 128 -6.62 3.76 -3.74
C ILE A 128 -7.12 2.76 -2.69
N GLU A 129 -7.02 1.46 -2.98
CA GLU A 129 -7.45 0.42 -2.04
C GLU A 129 -6.71 0.51 -0.70
N LYS A 130 -5.45 0.96 -0.72
CA LYS A 130 -4.65 1.19 0.48
C LYS A 130 -5.16 2.40 1.28
N GLU A 131 -5.60 3.48 0.62
CA GLU A 131 -6.17 4.64 1.31
C GLU A 131 -7.55 4.31 1.89
N ASP A 132 -8.40 3.61 1.15
CA ASP A 132 -9.69 3.14 1.62
C ASP A 132 -9.53 2.19 2.83
N LEU A 133 -8.51 1.32 2.81
CA LEU A 133 -8.20 0.45 3.94
C LEU A 133 -7.75 1.23 5.18
N LYS A 134 -6.93 2.27 5.02
CA LYS A 134 -6.53 3.15 6.13
C LYS A 134 -7.72 3.82 6.78
N ASP A 135 -8.62 4.36 5.96
CA ASP A 135 -9.82 5.05 6.43
C ASP A 135 -10.79 4.08 7.13
N ALA A 136 -10.97 2.89 6.57
CA ALA A 136 -11.75 1.84 7.21
C ALA A 136 -11.17 1.41 8.55
N MET A 137 -9.85 1.20 8.64
CA MET A 137 -9.16 0.85 9.89
C MET A 137 -9.28 1.96 10.93
N ALA A 138 -9.09 3.23 10.53
CA ALA A 138 -9.27 4.37 11.42
C ALA A 138 -10.71 4.44 11.96
N GLY A 139 -11.70 4.22 11.10
CA GLY A 139 -13.11 4.15 11.49
C GLY A 139 -13.40 3.05 12.52
N TRP A 140 -12.87 1.84 12.32
CA TRP A 140 -13.00 0.73 13.27
C TRP A 140 -12.33 1.02 14.62
N ILE A 141 -11.15 1.63 14.63
CA ILE A 141 -10.45 2.03 15.86
C ILE A 141 -11.28 3.05 16.64
N ILE A 142 -11.81 4.07 15.97
CA ILE A 142 -12.68 5.08 16.60
C ILE A 142 -13.94 4.43 17.17
N PHE A 143 -14.58 3.52 16.43
CA PHE A 143 -15.75 2.78 16.90
C PHE A 143 -15.47 1.98 18.17
N LEU A 144 -14.32 1.28 18.24
CA LEU A 144 -13.90 0.53 19.43
C LEU A 144 -13.70 1.43 20.63
N TYR A 145 -13.12 2.62 20.45
CA TYR A 145 -12.96 3.60 21.54
C TYR A 145 -14.31 4.13 22.05
N ILE A 146 -15.25 4.42 21.15
CA ILE A 146 -16.60 4.85 21.54
C ILE A 146 -17.30 3.74 22.32
N ALA A 147 -17.22 2.49 21.87
CA ALA A 147 -17.80 1.34 22.55
C ALA A 147 -17.18 1.15 23.96
N LEU A 148 -15.86 1.30 24.09
CA LEU A 148 -15.16 1.26 25.36
C LEU A 148 -15.64 2.35 26.32
N LEU A 149 -15.75 3.60 25.85
CA LEU A 149 -16.25 4.72 26.64
C LEU A 149 -17.68 4.48 27.12
N LEU A 150 -18.58 4.02 26.24
CA LEU A 150 -19.95 3.69 26.61
C LEU A 150 -20.00 2.58 27.68
N THR A 151 -19.16 1.55 27.54
CA THR A 151 -19.06 0.47 28.53
C THR A 151 -18.61 1.01 29.90
N ILE A 152 -17.61 1.89 29.93
CA ILE A 152 -17.13 2.51 31.17
C ILE A 152 -18.23 3.35 31.81
N ILE A 153 -18.94 4.18 31.03
CA ILE A 153 -20.04 5.02 31.52
C ILE A 153 -21.16 4.13 32.11
N CYS A 154 -21.54 3.06 31.41
CA CYS A 154 -22.55 2.12 31.85
C CYS A 154 -22.16 1.45 33.18
N LEU A 155 -20.91 1.00 33.31
CA LEU A 155 -20.39 0.39 34.55
C LEU A 155 -20.36 1.40 35.71
N LEU A 156 -20.01 2.65 35.45
CA LEU A 156 -19.99 3.70 36.47
C LEU A 156 -21.41 4.10 36.88
N TYR A 157 -22.40 4.04 35.99
CA TYR A 157 -23.80 4.35 36.31
C TYR A 157 -24.47 3.21 37.12
N THR A 158 -24.12 1.96 36.85
CA THR A 158 -24.69 0.78 37.52
C THR A 158 -23.99 0.42 38.82
N SER A 159 -22.86 1.02 39.17
CA SER A 159 -22.08 0.82 40.40
C SER A 159 -22.43 1.84 41.48
#